data_3ac1e4da3c6ff45b9946e6ca40fc0a7f
#
_entry.id   3ac1e4da3c6ff45b9946e6ca40fc0a7f
#
_cell.length_a   1.000
_cell.length_b   1.000
_cell.length_c   1.000
_cell.angle_alpha   90.00
_cell.angle_beta   90.00
_cell.angle_gamma   90.00
#
_symmetry.space_group_name_H-M   'P 1'
#
loop_
_entity.id
_entity.type
_entity.pdbx_description
1 polymer ?
#
loop_
_entity_poly.entity_id
_entity_poly.type
_entity_poly.pdbx_seq_one_letter_code
_entity_poly.pdbx_strand_id
1 'polypeptide(L)'
;MAKFDKSVLEKYGITGTTEVIYNPSYEVLFEEETQESLTGFDKGQETELGAVNVMTGIYTGRSPKDKFIVDDENSHDTVWWTSDEYKNDNKPVTKETWAAVKEIAKKELSNKKLYVVDGFCGANKDTRMAVRFIVEVAWQAHFVKNMFIRPSEEELAAFEPDFIVYNASKAKVENYKELGLNSETAVVFNVTSKEQVIINTWYGGEMKKGMFSMMNYFLPLKGIASMHCSANCDKNGENTAIFFGLSGTGKTTLSTDPKRLLIGDDEHGWDDNGVFNFEGGCYAKVINLDKESEPDIYNAIKRNALLENVTVAADGKIDFADKSVTENTRVSYPINHIENIVKPISHAPAARQVIFLSADAFGVLPPVSILTPEQTKYYFLSGFTAKLAGTERGITEPTPTFSACFGQAFLELHPTKYAEELVKKMEKSGAKAYLVNTGWNGTGKRISI
;
A
#
# COMPACT_ATOMS: atom_id res chain seq x y z
N MET A 1 -4.34 -27.78 7.62
CA MET A 1 -3.65 -26.89 6.67
C MET A 1 -3.81 -27.48 5.27
N ALA A 2 -4.31 -26.69 4.32
CA ALA A 2 -4.36 -27.11 2.92
C ALA A 2 -2.93 -27.39 2.43
N LYS A 3 -2.71 -28.56 1.82
CA LYS A 3 -1.40 -28.90 1.25
C LYS A 3 -1.26 -28.18 -0.08
N PHE A 4 -0.22 -27.35 -0.21
CA PHE A 4 0.13 -26.74 -1.48
C PHE A 4 0.84 -27.76 -2.38
N ASP A 5 0.35 -27.88 -3.62
CA ASP A 5 1.01 -28.72 -4.61
C ASP A 5 2.22 -27.99 -5.19
N LYS A 6 3.43 -28.45 -4.86
CA LYS A 6 4.69 -27.87 -5.34
C LYS A 6 4.78 -27.83 -6.88
N SER A 7 4.09 -28.72 -7.58
CA SER A 7 4.08 -28.74 -9.05
C SER A 7 3.51 -27.46 -9.67
N VAL A 8 2.73 -26.70 -8.90
CA VAL A 8 2.25 -25.38 -9.31
C VAL A 8 3.40 -24.40 -9.48
N LEU A 9 4.44 -24.46 -8.65
CA LEU A 9 5.63 -23.59 -8.76
C LEU A 9 6.44 -23.95 -10.03
N GLU A 10 6.49 -25.23 -10.42
CA GLU A 10 7.13 -25.67 -11.65
C GLU A 10 6.45 -25.08 -12.88
N LYS A 11 5.12 -24.94 -12.88
CA LYS A 11 4.38 -24.24 -13.94
C LYS A 11 4.78 -22.77 -14.06
N TYR A 12 5.22 -22.14 -12.97
CA TYR A 12 5.76 -20.78 -12.96
C TYR A 12 7.26 -20.71 -13.29
N GLY A 13 7.89 -21.87 -13.51
CA GLY A 13 9.32 -21.99 -13.83
C GLY A 13 10.23 -21.93 -12.60
N ILE A 14 9.68 -22.12 -11.39
CA ILE A 14 10.43 -22.24 -10.14
C ILE A 14 10.59 -23.73 -9.85
N THR A 15 11.83 -24.23 -9.85
CA THR A 15 12.15 -25.65 -9.77
C THR A 15 12.97 -26.00 -8.54
N GLY A 16 12.99 -27.27 -8.14
CA GLY A 16 13.83 -27.76 -7.05
C GLY A 16 13.44 -27.22 -5.68
N THR A 17 12.24 -26.72 -5.48
CA THR A 17 11.77 -26.19 -4.18
C THR A 17 11.85 -27.27 -3.11
N THR A 18 12.65 -27.02 -2.08
CA THR A 18 12.89 -27.99 -0.99
C THR A 18 11.67 -28.10 -0.08
N GLU A 19 11.09 -26.98 0.29
CA GLU A 19 9.93 -26.88 1.16
C GLU A 19 9.04 -25.70 0.75
N VAL A 20 7.73 -25.83 0.91
CA VAL A 20 6.77 -24.71 0.78
C VAL A 20 5.98 -24.60 2.07
N ILE A 21 6.04 -23.44 2.70
CA ILE A 21 5.13 -23.06 3.78
C ILE A 21 3.99 -22.24 3.16
N TYR A 22 2.81 -22.85 3.11
CA TYR A 22 1.65 -22.27 2.43
C TYR A 22 0.68 -21.64 3.42
N ASN A 23 0.36 -20.37 3.21
CA ASN A 23 -0.54 -19.57 4.05
C ASN A 23 -0.33 -19.83 5.56
N PRO A 24 0.91 -19.65 6.06
CA PRO A 24 1.27 -19.95 7.44
C PRO A 24 0.40 -19.22 8.45
N SER A 25 0.16 -19.85 9.60
CA SER A 25 -0.43 -19.16 10.75
C SER A 25 0.55 -18.10 11.29
N TYR A 26 0.05 -17.17 12.12
CA TYR A 26 0.93 -16.18 12.74
C TYR A 26 1.96 -16.81 13.70
N GLU A 27 1.60 -17.93 14.34
CA GLU A 27 2.51 -18.70 15.20
C GLU A 27 3.67 -19.28 14.39
N VAL A 28 3.35 -19.91 13.24
CA VAL A 28 4.38 -20.44 12.32
C VAL A 28 5.26 -19.32 11.79
N LEU A 29 4.68 -18.18 11.38
CA LEU A 29 5.46 -17.03 10.92
C LEU A 29 6.41 -16.51 11.99
N PHE A 30 5.92 -16.37 13.23
CA PHE A 30 6.76 -15.93 14.34
C PHE A 30 7.93 -16.89 14.58
N GLU A 31 7.68 -18.20 14.59
CA GLU A 31 8.74 -19.20 14.73
C GLU A 31 9.74 -19.12 13.57
N GLU A 32 9.26 -18.98 12.34
CA GLU A 32 10.09 -18.93 11.14
C GLU A 32 10.96 -17.67 11.05
N GLU A 33 10.45 -16.50 11.44
CA GLU A 33 11.14 -15.22 11.31
C GLU A 33 12.05 -14.87 12.50
N THR A 34 11.90 -15.57 13.64
CA THR A 34 12.70 -15.31 14.85
C THR A 34 13.70 -16.41 15.19
N GLN A 35 13.88 -17.42 14.33
CA GLN A 35 14.84 -18.51 14.55
C GLN A 35 16.23 -17.97 14.83
N GLU A 36 16.91 -18.55 15.84
CA GLU A 36 18.28 -18.15 16.21
C GLU A 36 19.30 -18.36 15.08
N SER A 37 19.05 -19.32 14.21
CA SER A 37 19.88 -19.65 13.06
C SER A 37 19.85 -18.58 11.96
N LEU A 38 18.84 -17.71 11.92
CA LEU A 38 18.73 -16.64 10.94
C LEU A 38 19.72 -15.51 11.24
N THR A 39 20.23 -14.90 10.17
CA THR A 39 21.18 -13.79 10.23
C THR A 39 20.80 -12.68 9.26
N GLY A 40 21.36 -11.48 9.48
CA GLY A 40 21.12 -10.33 8.58
C GLY A 40 19.66 -9.94 8.52
N PHE A 41 19.19 -9.63 7.31
CA PHE A 41 17.83 -9.16 7.07
C PHE A 41 16.75 -10.25 7.08
N ASP A 42 17.12 -11.52 7.12
CA ASP A 42 16.18 -12.62 7.32
C ASP A 42 15.62 -12.67 8.74
N LYS A 43 16.40 -12.17 9.71
CA LYS A 43 16.11 -12.32 11.13
C LYS A 43 15.23 -11.21 11.66
N GLY A 44 14.08 -11.58 12.23
CA GLY A 44 13.25 -10.72 13.05
C GLY A 44 13.65 -10.75 14.52
N GLN A 45 13.40 -9.66 15.22
CA GLN A 45 13.61 -9.50 16.66
C GLN A 45 12.25 -9.27 17.35
N GLU A 46 11.92 -10.11 18.33
CA GLU A 46 10.76 -9.90 19.18
C GLU A 46 10.97 -8.64 20.04
N THR A 47 9.92 -7.85 20.21
CA THR A 47 9.92 -6.61 20.97
C THR A 47 9.16 -6.76 22.29
N GLU A 48 9.35 -5.79 23.22
CA GLU A 48 8.63 -5.72 24.50
C GLU A 48 7.10 -5.70 24.36
N LEU A 49 6.59 -5.25 23.21
CA LEU A 49 5.16 -5.23 22.90
C LEU A 49 4.65 -6.52 22.22
N GLY A 50 5.54 -7.49 21.97
CA GLY A 50 5.22 -8.77 21.34
C GLY A 50 5.16 -8.73 19.80
N ALA A 51 5.33 -7.57 19.18
CA ALA A 51 5.51 -7.42 17.74
C ALA A 51 6.94 -7.85 17.35
N VAL A 52 7.12 -8.30 16.12
CA VAL A 52 8.46 -8.58 15.56
C VAL A 52 8.94 -7.35 14.80
N ASN A 53 10.21 -6.98 14.99
CA ASN A 53 10.87 -5.95 14.20
C ASN A 53 11.86 -6.55 13.22
N VAL A 54 11.88 -6.04 12.00
CA VAL A 54 12.77 -6.47 10.92
C VAL A 54 13.47 -5.28 10.28
N MET A 55 14.61 -5.55 9.63
CA MET A 55 15.35 -4.56 8.86
C MET A 55 15.20 -4.84 7.37
N THR A 56 14.90 -3.81 6.58
CA THR A 56 14.67 -3.95 5.14
C THR A 56 15.89 -3.61 4.28
N GLY A 57 17.06 -3.52 4.87
CA GLY A 57 18.31 -3.25 4.18
C GLY A 57 18.46 -1.80 3.75
N ILE A 58 19.06 -1.60 2.58
CA ILE A 58 19.33 -0.26 2.04
C ILE A 58 18.05 0.47 1.59
N TYR A 59 16.99 -0.28 1.29
CA TYR A 59 15.71 0.27 0.90
C TYR A 59 14.76 0.30 2.10
N THR A 60 14.63 1.45 2.72
CA THR A 60 13.69 1.69 3.84
C THR A 60 12.38 2.33 3.36
N GLY A 61 12.16 2.34 2.06
CA GLY A 61 11.00 2.85 1.37
C GLY A 61 10.95 2.30 -0.06
N ARG A 62 9.88 2.60 -0.78
CA ARG A 62 9.76 2.23 -2.20
C ARG A 62 10.84 2.89 -3.05
N SER A 63 11.17 2.25 -4.17
CA SER A 63 12.10 2.79 -5.17
C SER A 63 11.38 3.15 -6.48
N PRO A 64 10.77 4.33 -6.60
CA PRO A 64 10.06 4.75 -7.82
C PRO A 64 10.97 4.80 -9.05
N LYS A 65 12.26 5.04 -8.85
CA LYS A 65 13.25 5.05 -9.95
C LYS A 65 13.44 3.68 -10.58
N ASP A 66 13.15 2.60 -9.85
CA ASP A 66 13.32 1.21 -10.27
C ASP A 66 11.98 0.53 -10.63
N LYS A 67 10.89 1.31 -10.68
CA LYS A 67 9.58 0.87 -11.15
C LYS A 67 9.51 0.92 -12.67
N PHE A 68 9.02 -0.16 -13.27
CA PHE A 68 8.82 -0.30 -14.71
C PHE A 68 7.55 -1.08 -15.02
N ILE A 69 6.98 -0.84 -16.21
CA ILE A 69 5.82 -1.56 -16.73
C ILE A 69 6.17 -2.07 -18.14
N VAL A 70 5.79 -3.30 -18.44
CA VAL A 70 5.99 -3.87 -19.78
C VAL A 70 5.16 -3.11 -20.78
N ASP A 71 5.80 -2.60 -21.82
CA ASP A 71 5.14 -1.98 -22.97
C ASP A 71 4.87 -3.07 -24.02
N ASP A 72 3.62 -3.43 -24.15
CA ASP A 72 3.12 -4.42 -25.11
C ASP A 72 1.80 -3.97 -25.76
N GLU A 73 1.23 -4.80 -26.60
CA GLU A 73 0.02 -4.50 -27.38
C GLU A 73 -1.21 -4.16 -26.52
N ASN A 74 -1.27 -4.56 -25.26
CA ASN A 74 -2.38 -4.27 -24.36
C ASN A 74 -2.12 -3.05 -23.46
N SER A 75 -0.87 -2.86 -23.05
CA SER A 75 -0.48 -1.77 -22.14
C SER A 75 -0.15 -0.47 -22.90
N HIS A 76 0.30 -0.57 -24.14
CA HIS A 76 0.81 0.57 -24.93
C HIS A 76 -0.17 1.75 -24.98
N ASP A 77 -1.42 1.50 -25.32
CA ASP A 77 -2.45 2.53 -25.48
C ASP A 77 -3.21 2.87 -24.19
N THR A 78 -3.00 2.12 -23.11
CA THR A 78 -3.77 2.27 -21.86
C THR A 78 -2.97 2.89 -20.73
N VAL A 79 -1.69 2.57 -20.59
CA VAL A 79 -0.84 3.08 -19.52
C VAL A 79 -0.49 4.56 -19.77
N TRP A 80 -0.56 5.35 -18.72
CA TRP A 80 -0.09 6.72 -18.72
C TRP A 80 1.43 6.77 -18.60
N TRP A 81 2.11 6.64 -19.72
CA TRP A 81 3.56 6.58 -19.80
C TRP A 81 4.23 7.90 -19.39
N THR A 82 5.40 7.80 -18.76
CA THR A 82 6.26 8.98 -18.54
C THR A 82 6.72 9.55 -19.87
N SER A 83 6.71 10.88 -19.96
CA SER A 83 7.18 11.63 -21.15
C SER A 83 7.97 12.87 -20.73
N ASP A 84 8.51 13.59 -21.69
CA ASP A 84 9.19 14.86 -21.39
C ASP A 84 8.22 15.95 -20.91
N GLU A 85 6.99 15.90 -21.38
CA GLU A 85 5.92 16.83 -21.00
C GLU A 85 5.31 16.46 -19.63
N TYR A 86 5.11 15.16 -19.36
CA TYR A 86 4.46 14.68 -18.14
C TYR A 86 5.33 13.62 -17.46
N LYS A 87 6.12 14.04 -16.48
CA LYS A 87 6.96 13.12 -15.69
C LYS A 87 6.11 12.35 -14.67
N ASN A 88 6.22 11.04 -14.73
CA ASN A 88 5.64 10.11 -13.75
C ASN A 88 6.53 8.87 -13.60
N ASP A 89 6.11 7.91 -12.78
CA ASP A 89 6.91 6.71 -12.49
C ASP A 89 6.62 5.52 -13.43
N ASN A 90 5.76 5.69 -14.46
CA ASN A 90 5.41 4.61 -15.38
C ASN A 90 6.41 4.56 -16.56
N LYS A 91 7.55 3.94 -16.30
CA LYS A 91 8.61 3.78 -17.30
C LYS A 91 8.41 2.49 -18.08
N PRO A 92 8.47 2.52 -19.41
CA PRO A 92 8.32 1.32 -20.22
C PRO A 92 9.55 0.43 -20.16
N VAL A 93 9.35 -0.88 -20.23
CA VAL A 93 10.38 -1.88 -20.58
C VAL A 93 9.86 -2.81 -21.65
N THR A 94 10.78 -3.40 -22.43
CA THR A 94 10.43 -4.34 -23.48
C THR A 94 10.03 -5.72 -22.93
N LYS A 95 9.40 -6.54 -23.77
CA LYS A 95 9.09 -7.95 -23.45
C LYS A 95 10.37 -8.76 -23.17
N GLU A 96 11.47 -8.44 -23.85
CA GLU A 96 12.78 -9.09 -23.67
C GLU A 96 13.37 -8.75 -22.29
N THR A 97 13.33 -7.47 -21.88
CA THR A 97 13.73 -7.05 -20.53
C THR A 97 12.88 -7.73 -19.47
N TRP A 98 11.56 -7.79 -19.65
CA TRP A 98 10.67 -8.53 -18.77
C TRP A 98 11.06 -10.00 -18.63
N ALA A 99 11.29 -10.69 -19.74
CA ALA A 99 11.67 -12.09 -19.74
C ALA A 99 12.99 -12.31 -18.98
N ALA A 100 13.99 -11.43 -19.17
CA ALA A 100 15.27 -11.50 -18.48
C ALA A 100 15.13 -11.28 -16.97
N VAL A 101 14.39 -10.26 -16.55
CA VAL A 101 14.14 -9.96 -15.12
C VAL A 101 13.36 -11.09 -14.46
N LYS A 102 12.33 -11.62 -15.12
CA LYS A 102 11.56 -12.76 -14.62
C LYS A 102 12.40 -14.02 -14.46
N GLU A 103 13.32 -14.27 -15.39
CA GLU A 103 14.24 -15.42 -15.31
C GLU A 103 15.21 -15.31 -14.13
N ILE A 104 15.71 -14.10 -13.81
CA ILE A 104 16.52 -13.85 -12.61
C ILE A 104 15.71 -14.18 -11.34
N ALA A 105 14.47 -13.73 -11.27
CA ALA A 105 13.62 -14.01 -10.12
C ALA A 105 13.31 -15.50 -9.97
N LYS A 106 13.00 -16.21 -11.05
CA LYS A 106 12.75 -17.65 -11.06
C LYS A 106 13.97 -18.44 -10.60
N LYS A 107 15.16 -18.07 -11.09
CA LYS A 107 16.42 -18.69 -10.69
C LYS A 107 16.70 -18.49 -9.19
N GLU A 108 16.49 -17.26 -8.68
CA GLU A 108 16.64 -16.96 -7.25
C GLU A 108 15.69 -17.78 -6.38
N LEU A 109 14.43 -17.85 -6.77
CA LEU A 109 13.39 -18.55 -6.02
C LEU A 109 13.45 -20.10 -6.18
N SER A 110 14.33 -20.63 -7.02
CA SER A 110 14.52 -22.08 -7.21
C SER A 110 15.49 -22.69 -6.18
N ASN A 111 15.39 -24.00 -5.97
CA ASN A 111 16.26 -24.80 -5.12
C ASN A 111 16.35 -24.38 -3.64
N LYS A 112 15.27 -23.83 -3.11
CA LYS A 112 15.20 -23.38 -1.70
C LYS A 112 13.82 -23.58 -1.08
N LYS A 113 13.74 -23.29 0.20
CA LYS A 113 12.50 -23.14 0.94
C LYS A 113 11.80 -21.84 0.53
N LEU A 114 10.51 -21.90 0.33
CA LEU A 114 9.69 -20.75 -0.04
C LEU A 114 8.44 -20.62 0.85
N TYR A 115 7.96 -19.39 0.95
CA TYR A 115 6.65 -19.07 1.53
C TYR A 115 5.74 -18.66 0.39
N VAL A 116 4.57 -19.30 0.32
CA VAL A 116 3.53 -18.96 -0.64
C VAL A 116 2.30 -18.48 0.14
N VAL A 117 1.92 -17.24 -0.11
CA VAL A 117 0.77 -16.61 0.56
C VAL A 117 -0.24 -16.21 -0.51
N ASP A 118 -1.42 -16.78 -0.41
CA ASP A 118 -2.59 -16.42 -1.21
C ASP A 118 -3.47 -15.48 -0.41
N GLY A 119 -3.88 -14.38 -1.03
CA GLY A 119 -4.70 -13.35 -0.42
C GLY A 119 -5.54 -12.60 -1.43
N PHE A 120 -6.45 -11.78 -0.95
CA PHE A 120 -7.25 -10.92 -1.82
C PHE A 120 -6.89 -9.46 -1.64
N CYS A 121 -6.89 -8.73 -2.75
CA CYS A 121 -6.88 -7.28 -2.79
C CYS A 121 -8.28 -6.80 -3.14
N GLY A 122 -8.99 -6.18 -2.18
CA GLY A 122 -10.37 -5.75 -2.31
C GLY A 122 -11.36 -6.57 -1.48
N ALA A 123 -12.16 -5.89 -0.64
CA ALA A 123 -13.14 -6.52 0.24
C ALA A 123 -14.43 -6.93 -0.51
N ASN A 124 -14.70 -6.38 -1.69
CA ASN A 124 -15.85 -6.78 -2.50
C ASN A 124 -15.51 -8.03 -3.32
N LYS A 125 -16.25 -9.12 -3.09
CA LYS A 125 -16.03 -10.41 -3.75
C LYS A 125 -16.13 -10.36 -5.28
N ASP A 126 -16.97 -9.47 -5.82
CA ASP A 126 -17.21 -9.40 -7.26
C ASP A 126 -16.10 -8.68 -8.02
N THR A 127 -15.28 -7.90 -7.33
CA THR A 127 -14.27 -7.01 -7.93
C THR A 127 -12.87 -7.19 -7.37
N ARG A 128 -12.71 -8.03 -6.33
CA ARG A 128 -11.41 -8.32 -5.72
C ARG A 128 -10.47 -9.03 -6.69
N MET A 129 -9.19 -8.84 -6.46
CA MET A 129 -8.12 -9.56 -7.17
C MET A 129 -7.56 -10.65 -6.25
N ALA A 130 -7.53 -11.88 -6.73
CA ALA A 130 -6.87 -13.00 -6.08
C ALA A 130 -5.38 -12.94 -6.39
N VAL A 131 -4.54 -12.79 -5.38
CA VAL A 131 -3.09 -12.58 -5.55
C VAL A 131 -2.32 -13.69 -4.86
N ARG A 132 -1.37 -14.28 -5.58
CA ARG A 132 -0.39 -15.23 -5.05
C ARG A 132 0.95 -14.55 -4.90
N PHE A 133 1.47 -14.55 -3.68
CA PHE A 133 2.80 -14.05 -3.37
C PHE A 133 3.75 -15.22 -3.16
N ILE A 134 4.87 -15.20 -3.88
CA ILE A 134 5.94 -16.18 -3.75
C ILE A 134 7.15 -15.43 -3.22
N VAL A 135 7.52 -15.70 -1.97
CA VAL A 135 8.58 -14.99 -1.27
C VAL A 135 9.57 -15.97 -0.63
N GLU A 136 10.82 -15.55 -0.47
CA GLU A 136 11.89 -16.35 0.11
C GLU A 136 12.21 -16.00 1.57
N VAL A 137 11.53 -15.00 2.14
CA VAL A 137 11.76 -14.47 3.48
C VAL A 137 10.49 -14.58 4.32
N ALA A 138 10.58 -15.18 5.51
CA ALA A 138 9.42 -15.44 6.37
C ALA A 138 8.65 -14.16 6.74
N TRP A 139 9.34 -13.10 7.16
CA TRP A 139 8.69 -11.86 7.55
C TRP A 139 8.04 -11.11 6.38
N GLN A 140 8.47 -11.35 5.13
CA GLN A 140 7.75 -10.83 3.97
C GLN A 140 6.41 -11.54 3.78
N ALA A 141 6.34 -12.85 4.08
CA ALA A 141 5.06 -13.56 4.14
C ALA A 141 4.17 -13.04 5.28
N HIS A 142 4.76 -12.68 6.43
CA HIS A 142 4.05 -12.03 7.53
C HIS A 142 3.48 -10.67 7.12
N PHE A 143 4.28 -9.84 6.45
CA PHE A 143 3.83 -8.56 5.90
C PHE A 143 2.62 -8.75 4.97
N VAL A 144 2.71 -9.68 4.02
CA VAL A 144 1.60 -10.00 3.09
C VAL A 144 0.36 -10.44 3.85
N LYS A 145 0.51 -11.33 4.84
CA LYS A 145 -0.60 -11.81 5.67
C LYS A 145 -1.27 -10.69 6.45
N ASN A 146 -0.52 -9.69 6.90
CA ASN A 146 -1.07 -8.51 7.55
C ASN A 146 -1.85 -7.63 6.57
N MET A 147 -1.27 -7.37 5.39
CA MET A 147 -1.75 -6.33 4.50
C MET A 147 -2.87 -6.77 3.56
N PHE A 148 -2.90 -8.05 3.15
CA PHE A 148 -3.92 -8.54 2.23
C PHE A 148 -5.06 -9.24 2.97
N ILE A 149 -6.24 -9.25 2.36
CA ILE A 149 -7.42 -9.91 2.93
C ILE A 149 -7.17 -11.41 2.93
N ARG A 150 -7.26 -11.99 4.10
CA ARG A 150 -7.01 -13.42 4.34
C ARG A 150 -8.20 -14.25 3.86
N PRO A 151 -7.98 -15.20 2.96
CA PRO A 151 -9.04 -16.11 2.52
C PRO A 151 -9.50 -17.04 3.66
N SER A 152 -10.76 -17.49 3.60
CA SER A 152 -11.24 -18.60 4.41
C SER A 152 -10.62 -19.93 3.94
N GLU A 153 -10.76 -21.00 4.74
CA GLU A 153 -10.29 -22.33 4.34
C GLU A 153 -10.98 -22.84 3.06
N GLU A 154 -12.26 -22.53 2.88
CA GLU A 154 -13.01 -22.87 1.68
C GLU A 154 -12.49 -22.10 0.46
N GLU A 155 -12.22 -20.81 0.62
CA GLU A 155 -11.64 -19.98 -0.44
C GLU A 155 -10.23 -20.43 -0.81
N LEU A 156 -9.41 -20.87 0.16
CA LEU A 156 -8.08 -21.41 -0.11
C LEU A 156 -8.13 -22.75 -0.86
N ALA A 157 -9.11 -23.61 -0.56
CA ALA A 157 -9.28 -24.89 -1.24
C ALA A 157 -9.61 -24.74 -2.74
N ALA A 158 -10.22 -23.62 -3.13
CA ALA A 158 -10.60 -23.29 -4.51
C ALA A 158 -9.82 -22.09 -5.07
N PHE A 159 -8.66 -21.76 -4.48
CA PHE A 159 -7.95 -20.54 -4.83
C PHE A 159 -7.25 -20.64 -6.18
N GLU A 160 -7.66 -19.78 -7.09
CA GLU A 160 -7.01 -19.56 -8.38
C GLU A 160 -6.52 -18.10 -8.44
N PRO A 161 -5.21 -17.85 -8.58
CA PRO A 161 -4.70 -16.49 -8.60
C PRO A 161 -5.01 -15.76 -9.90
N ASP A 162 -5.53 -14.55 -9.79
CA ASP A 162 -5.62 -13.59 -10.91
C ASP A 162 -4.27 -12.93 -11.18
N PHE A 163 -3.44 -12.78 -10.16
CA PHE A 163 -2.17 -12.06 -10.22
C PHE A 163 -1.09 -12.78 -9.40
N ILE A 164 0.15 -12.78 -9.89
CA ILE A 164 1.28 -13.46 -9.24
C ILE A 164 2.39 -12.46 -8.96
N VAL A 165 2.90 -12.45 -7.73
CA VAL A 165 4.04 -11.64 -7.30
C VAL A 165 5.23 -12.55 -6.99
N TYR A 166 6.32 -12.35 -7.72
CA TYR A 166 7.62 -13.00 -7.49
C TYR A 166 8.52 -12.01 -6.73
N ASN A 167 8.77 -12.27 -5.45
CA ASN A 167 9.63 -11.41 -4.65
C ASN A 167 10.98 -12.10 -4.39
N ALA A 168 11.96 -11.76 -5.21
CA ALA A 168 13.34 -12.25 -5.17
C ALA A 168 14.27 -11.18 -4.56
N SER A 169 14.06 -10.86 -3.28
CA SER A 169 14.77 -9.77 -2.58
C SER A 169 16.29 -9.94 -2.54
N LYS A 170 16.77 -11.19 -2.58
CA LYS A 170 18.20 -11.52 -2.48
C LYS A 170 18.92 -11.48 -3.83
N ALA A 171 18.18 -11.49 -4.93
CA ALA A 171 18.74 -11.38 -6.27
C ALA A 171 19.14 -9.94 -6.63
N LYS A 172 19.96 -9.82 -7.67
CA LYS A 172 20.35 -8.55 -8.27
C LYS A 172 20.30 -8.65 -9.79
N VAL A 173 20.01 -7.55 -10.47
CA VAL A 173 20.11 -7.42 -11.91
C VAL A 173 21.50 -6.88 -12.26
N GLU A 174 22.52 -7.75 -12.35
CA GLU A 174 23.90 -7.31 -12.55
C GLU A 174 24.11 -6.57 -13.89
N ASN A 175 23.41 -7.02 -14.94
CA ASN A 175 23.46 -6.43 -16.27
C ASN A 175 22.37 -5.38 -16.53
N TYR A 176 21.92 -4.66 -15.49
CA TYR A 176 20.80 -3.71 -15.56
C TYR A 176 20.95 -2.65 -16.66
N LYS A 177 22.17 -2.20 -16.96
CA LYS A 177 22.42 -1.19 -18.00
C LYS A 177 22.08 -1.71 -19.40
N GLU A 178 22.41 -2.98 -19.68
CA GLU A 178 22.13 -3.65 -20.95
C GLU A 178 20.61 -3.86 -21.11
N LEU A 179 19.90 -4.05 -20.00
CA LEU A 179 18.45 -4.22 -19.97
C LEU A 179 17.67 -2.89 -19.95
N GLY A 180 18.35 -1.74 -19.94
CA GLY A 180 17.72 -0.42 -19.90
C GLY A 180 17.10 -0.07 -18.54
N LEU A 181 17.54 -0.74 -17.46
CA LEU A 181 17.06 -0.49 -16.09
C LEU A 181 17.90 0.57 -15.39
N ASN A 182 17.36 1.14 -14.32
CA ASN A 182 18.00 2.23 -13.59
C ASN A 182 19.14 1.75 -12.66
N SER A 183 19.00 0.57 -12.06
CA SER A 183 19.97 0.01 -11.10
C SER A 183 19.88 -1.52 -11.06
N GLU A 184 20.66 -2.15 -10.17
CA GLU A 184 20.56 -3.59 -9.88
C GLU A 184 19.21 -4.00 -9.27
N THR A 185 18.38 -3.02 -8.89
CA THR A 185 17.04 -3.21 -8.33
C THR A 185 15.99 -3.06 -9.42
N ALA A 186 14.98 -3.91 -9.39
CA ALA A 186 13.90 -3.85 -10.36
C ALA A 186 12.56 -4.21 -9.71
N VAL A 187 11.55 -3.38 -9.98
CA VAL A 187 10.14 -3.62 -9.64
C VAL A 187 9.36 -3.49 -10.93
N VAL A 188 9.07 -4.62 -11.57
CA VAL A 188 8.53 -4.66 -12.93
C VAL A 188 7.14 -5.28 -12.91
N PHE A 189 6.20 -4.63 -13.58
CA PHE A 189 4.83 -5.08 -13.75
C PHE A 189 4.57 -5.49 -15.19
N ASN A 190 3.89 -6.61 -15.36
CA ASN A 190 3.31 -7.01 -16.63
C ASN A 190 1.78 -7.11 -16.46
N VAL A 191 1.05 -6.11 -16.95
CA VAL A 191 -0.41 -6.04 -16.81
C VAL A 191 -1.12 -7.06 -17.69
N THR A 192 -0.48 -7.50 -18.79
CA THR A 192 -1.03 -8.50 -19.72
C THR A 192 -0.97 -9.90 -19.13
N SER A 193 0.18 -10.32 -18.61
CA SER A 193 0.33 -11.62 -17.95
C SER A 193 -0.13 -11.58 -16.48
N LYS A 194 -0.44 -10.40 -15.94
CA LYS A 194 -0.83 -10.17 -14.55
C LYS A 194 0.20 -10.68 -13.55
N GLU A 195 1.39 -10.13 -13.66
CA GLU A 195 2.54 -10.53 -12.86
C GLU A 195 3.36 -9.32 -12.41
N GLN A 196 3.97 -9.44 -11.24
CA GLN A 196 4.98 -8.50 -10.72
C GLN A 196 6.24 -9.26 -10.35
N VAL A 197 7.39 -8.71 -10.70
CA VAL A 197 8.71 -9.17 -10.25
C VAL A 197 9.36 -8.08 -9.42
N ILE A 198 9.85 -8.45 -8.23
CA ILE A 198 10.59 -7.59 -7.32
C ILE A 198 11.99 -8.19 -7.11
N ILE A 199 13.04 -7.42 -7.37
CA ILE A 199 14.44 -7.82 -7.22
C ILE A 199 15.20 -6.79 -6.40
N ASN A 200 16.07 -7.25 -5.49
CA ASN A 200 17.04 -6.46 -4.73
C ASN A 200 16.42 -5.40 -3.80
N THR A 201 15.19 -5.51 -3.45
CA THR A 201 14.59 -4.71 -2.36
C THR A 201 13.83 -5.60 -1.41
N TRP A 202 14.05 -5.38 -0.11
CA TRP A 202 13.39 -6.14 0.95
C TRP A 202 12.15 -5.43 1.49
N TYR A 203 11.95 -4.17 1.11
CA TYR A 203 10.87 -3.34 1.61
C TYR A 203 9.49 -3.91 1.25
N GLY A 204 8.71 -4.28 2.27
CA GLY A 204 7.39 -4.90 2.09
C GLY A 204 6.39 -4.05 1.32
N GLY A 205 6.52 -2.73 1.43
CA GLY A 205 5.66 -1.77 0.73
C GLY A 205 5.68 -1.86 -0.80
N GLU A 206 6.68 -2.50 -1.42
CA GLU A 206 6.67 -2.75 -2.88
C GLU A 206 5.57 -3.74 -3.28
N MET A 207 5.31 -4.78 -2.48
CA MET A 207 4.21 -5.71 -2.72
C MET A 207 2.85 -5.03 -2.50
N LYS A 208 2.70 -4.28 -1.39
CA LYS A 208 1.47 -3.57 -1.05
C LYS A 208 1.10 -2.54 -2.12
N LYS A 209 2.00 -1.61 -2.38
CA LYS A 209 1.75 -0.51 -3.33
C LYS A 209 1.75 -0.98 -4.78
N GLY A 210 2.45 -2.09 -5.07
CA GLY A 210 2.35 -2.75 -6.35
C GLY A 210 0.94 -3.21 -6.65
N MET A 211 0.29 -3.87 -5.71
CA MET A 211 -1.09 -4.30 -5.91
C MET A 211 -2.08 -3.14 -5.92
N PHE A 212 -1.82 -2.08 -5.17
CA PHE A 212 -2.61 -0.84 -5.29
C PHE A 212 -2.50 -0.24 -6.70
N SER A 213 -1.30 -0.18 -7.26
CA SER A 213 -1.09 0.26 -8.65
C SER A 213 -1.86 -0.63 -9.64
N MET A 214 -1.90 -1.92 -9.42
CA MET A 214 -2.66 -2.85 -10.28
C MET A 214 -4.17 -2.66 -10.14
N MET A 215 -4.69 -2.43 -8.93
CA MET A 215 -6.09 -2.06 -8.73
C MET A 215 -6.41 -0.73 -9.44
N ASN A 216 -5.51 0.24 -9.38
CA ASN A 216 -5.61 1.51 -10.10
C ASN A 216 -5.58 1.35 -11.63
N TYR A 217 -4.99 0.26 -12.14
CA TYR A 217 -5.05 -0.05 -13.56
C TYR A 217 -6.37 -0.76 -13.93
N PHE A 218 -6.71 -1.85 -13.24
CA PHE A 218 -7.82 -2.72 -13.65
C PHE A 218 -9.20 -2.19 -13.31
N LEU A 219 -9.40 -1.54 -12.14
CA LEU A 219 -10.73 -1.14 -11.68
C LEU A 219 -11.32 0.02 -12.47
N PRO A 220 -10.60 1.11 -12.77
CA PRO A 220 -11.19 2.19 -13.55
C PRO A 220 -11.57 1.78 -14.98
N LEU A 221 -10.87 0.80 -15.57
CA LEU A 221 -11.23 0.23 -16.86
C LEU A 221 -12.56 -0.54 -16.82
N LYS A 222 -13.00 -0.96 -15.62
CA LYS A 222 -14.31 -1.60 -15.36
C LYS A 222 -15.36 -0.61 -14.83
N GLY A 223 -15.09 0.69 -14.82
CA GLY A 223 -16.00 1.71 -14.31
C GLY A 223 -16.13 1.74 -12.79
N ILE A 224 -15.08 1.29 -12.06
CA ILE A 224 -15.00 1.30 -10.60
C ILE A 224 -13.98 2.36 -10.19
N ALA A 225 -14.35 3.27 -9.28
CA ALA A 225 -13.40 4.25 -8.76
C ALA A 225 -12.36 3.55 -7.87
N SER A 226 -11.09 3.83 -8.12
CA SER A 226 -9.96 3.37 -7.32
C SER A 226 -9.28 4.59 -6.71
N MET A 227 -9.07 4.59 -5.38
CA MET A 227 -8.82 5.82 -4.64
C MET A 227 -7.74 5.61 -3.57
N HIS A 228 -6.78 6.53 -3.52
CA HIS A 228 -5.84 6.68 -2.40
C HIS A 228 -6.50 7.58 -1.36
N CYS A 229 -7.28 6.99 -0.48
CA CYS A 229 -8.05 7.68 0.54
C CYS A 229 -8.26 6.79 1.76
N SER A 230 -8.53 7.38 2.91
CA SER A 230 -9.11 6.68 4.03
C SER A 230 -10.64 6.77 3.99
N ALA A 231 -11.32 5.85 4.67
CA ALA A 231 -12.77 5.81 4.69
C ALA A 231 -13.31 5.35 6.05
N ASN A 232 -14.44 5.92 6.45
CA ASN A 232 -15.19 5.51 7.63
C ASN A 232 -16.70 5.65 7.40
N CYS A 233 -17.48 5.08 8.31
CA CYS A 233 -18.94 5.26 8.36
C CYS A 233 -19.40 5.52 9.80
N ASP A 234 -20.67 5.82 9.99
CA ASP A 234 -21.21 5.95 11.34
C ASP A 234 -21.35 4.59 12.05
N LYS A 235 -21.75 4.60 13.33
CA LYS A 235 -21.89 3.38 14.15
C LYS A 235 -22.98 2.42 13.66
N ASN A 236 -23.86 2.88 12.76
CA ASN A 236 -24.89 2.04 12.13
C ASN A 236 -24.42 1.41 10.81
N GLY A 237 -23.20 1.71 10.39
CA GLY A 237 -22.66 1.24 9.11
C GLY A 237 -23.13 2.08 7.90
N GLU A 238 -23.66 3.28 8.15
CA GLU A 238 -24.18 4.20 7.14
C GLU A 238 -23.36 5.50 7.10
N ASN A 239 -23.80 6.47 6.27
CA ASN A 239 -23.17 7.79 6.19
C ASN A 239 -21.66 7.75 5.94
N THR A 240 -21.26 6.98 4.95
CA THR A 240 -19.87 6.79 4.55
C THR A 240 -19.23 8.10 4.16
N ALA A 241 -18.03 8.36 4.69
CA ALA A 241 -17.16 9.46 4.34
C ALA A 241 -15.81 8.95 3.84
N ILE A 242 -15.29 9.56 2.78
CA ILE A 242 -13.95 9.28 2.25
C ILE A 242 -13.07 10.52 2.37
N PHE A 243 -11.80 10.32 2.70
CA PHE A 243 -10.85 11.39 3.01
C PHE A 243 -9.64 11.27 2.09
N PHE A 244 -9.46 12.25 1.22
CA PHE A 244 -8.26 12.41 0.42
C PHE A 244 -7.31 13.38 1.11
N GLY A 245 -6.01 13.09 1.04
CA GLY A 245 -5.00 13.99 1.61
C GLY A 245 -3.61 13.38 1.49
N LEU A 246 -2.62 14.22 1.32
CA LEU A 246 -1.21 13.82 1.34
C LEU A 246 -0.69 13.63 2.78
N SER A 247 0.53 13.14 2.91
CA SER A 247 1.18 12.97 4.21
C SER A 247 1.16 14.27 5.02
N GLY A 248 0.82 14.20 6.29
CA GLY A 248 0.80 15.35 7.21
C GLY A 248 -0.46 16.22 7.15
N THR A 249 -1.44 15.90 6.31
CA THR A 249 -2.72 16.64 6.24
C THR A 249 -3.76 16.18 7.28
N GLY A 250 -3.48 15.15 8.06
CA GLY A 250 -4.39 14.63 9.08
C GLY A 250 -5.36 13.55 8.58
N LYS A 251 -5.10 12.94 7.41
CA LYS A 251 -5.96 11.89 6.83
C LYS A 251 -6.27 10.77 7.82
N THR A 252 -5.26 10.13 8.39
CA THR A 252 -5.43 9.04 9.35
C THR A 252 -6.12 9.52 10.62
N THR A 253 -5.68 10.62 11.20
CA THR A 253 -6.23 11.17 12.45
C THR A 253 -7.73 11.49 12.34
N LEU A 254 -8.15 12.12 11.23
CA LEU A 254 -9.56 12.50 11.04
C LEU A 254 -10.45 11.31 10.67
N SER A 255 -9.91 10.29 10.00
CA SER A 255 -10.68 9.10 9.62
C SER A 255 -10.85 8.09 10.76
N THR A 256 -9.97 8.10 11.77
CA THR A 256 -10.01 7.20 12.94
C THR A 256 -10.78 7.76 14.14
N ASP A 257 -11.78 8.60 13.90
CA ASP A 257 -12.67 9.14 14.95
C ASP A 257 -13.34 7.98 15.73
N PRO A 258 -13.20 7.92 17.07
CA PRO A 258 -13.81 6.86 17.90
C PRO A 258 -15.35 6.84 17.84
N LYS A 259 -15.98 7.90 17.35
CA LYS A 259 -17.45 7.95 17.13
C LYS A 259 -17.86 7.30 15.81
N ARG A 260 -16.93 6.88 14.99
CA ARG A 260 -17.18 6.28 13.68
C ARG A 260 -16.50 4.91 13.57
N LEU A 261 -16.86 4.12 12.56
CA LEU A 261 -16.23 2.84 12.26
C LEU A 261 -15.30 3.01 11.08
N LEU A 262 -14.05 2.62 11.24
CA LEU A 262 -13.05 2.63 10.17
C LEU A 262 -13.39 1.55 9.14
N ILE A 263 -13.40 1.90 7.85
CA ILE A 263 -13.45 0.96 6.73
C ILE A 263 -12.01 0.59 6.36
N GLY A 264 -11.16 1.58 6.24
CA GLY A 264 -9.72 1.45 6.00
C GLY A 264 -9.01 2.80 6.03
N ASP A 265 -7.68 2.77 6.14
CA ASP A 265 -6.88 3.97 6.37
C ASP A 265 -6.19 4.53 5.11
N ASP A 266 -6.12 3.76 3.99
CA ASP A 266 -5.24 4.15 2.87
C ASP A 266 -5.79 3.91 1.46
N GLU A 267 -6.40 2.77 1.15
CA GLU A 267 -6.71 2.35 -0.23
C GLU A 267 -8.12 1.78 -0.35
N HIS A 268 -8.95 2.36 -1.21
CA HIS A 268 -10.36 2.00 -1.36
C HIS A 268 -10.82 1.96 -2.81
N GLY A 269 -11.81 1.10 -3.08
CA GLY A 269 -12.63 1.13 -4.27
C GLY A 269 -14.03 1.65 -3.96
N TRP A 270 -14.69 2.16 -4.99
CA TRP A 270 -16.09 2.54 -4.94
C TRP A 270 -16.80 2.04 -6.19
N ASP A 271 -17.61 1.03 -6.02
CA ASP A 271 -18.46 0.45 -7.06
C ASP A 271 -19.95 0.79 -6.85
N ASP A 272 -20.84 0.08 -7.52
CA ASP A 272 -22.26 0.30 -7.39
C ASP A 272 -22.85 -0.21 -6.07
N ASN A 273 -22.13 -1.06 -5.35
CA ASN A 273 -22.53 -1.59 -4.05
C ASN A 273 -22.03 -0.74 -2.88
N GLY A 274 -21.07 0.16 -3.11
CA GLY A 274 -20.54 1.06 -2.08
C GLY A 274 -19.02 1.18 -2.08
N VAL A 275 -18.49 1.64 -0.94
CA VAL A 275 -17.06 1.83 -0.70
C VAL A 275 -16.48 0.60 0.00
N PHE A 276 -15.37 0.09 -0.48
CA PHE A 276 -14.71 -1.08 0.07
C PHE A 276 -13.20 -0.89 0.18
N ASN A 277 -12.62 -1.44 1.24
CA ASN A 277 -11.17 -1.44 1.47
C ASN A 277 -10.48 -2.44 0.54
N PHE A 278 -9.29 -2.10 0.03
CA PHE A 278 -8.45 -3.05 -0.69
C PHE A 278 -7.68 -3.97 0.22
N GLU A 279 -7.47 -3.55 1.46
CA GLU A 279 -6.51 -4.16 2.38
C GLU A 279 -7.19 -4.96 3.50
N GLY A 280 -6.44 -5.91 4.04
CA GLY A 280 -6.81 -6.69 5.23
C GLY A 280 -6.15 -6.18 6.51
N GLY A 281 -5.38 -5.11 6.44
CA GLY A 281 -4.63 -4.53 7.55
C GLY A 281 -4.30 -3.07 7.33
N CYS A 282 -3.48 -2.53 8.23
CA CYS A 282 -3.00 -1.15 8.19
C CYS A 282 -1.47 -1.11 8.16
N TYR A 283 -0.93 -0.07 7.51
CA TYR A 283 0.51 0.15 7.36
C TYR A 283 0.88 1.57 7.75
N ALA A 284 1.16 1.78 9.03
CA ALA A 284 1.35 3.09 9.62
C ALA A 284 2.82 3.48 9.77
N LYS A 285 3.13 4.78 9.73
CA LYS A 285 4.40 5.33 10.20
C LYS A 285 4.43 5.31 11.73
N VAL A 286 5.60 4.99 12.29
CA VAL A 286 5.79 4.92 13.74
C VAL A 286 6.95 5.78 14.24
N ILE A 287 7.55 6.61 13.38
CA ILE A 287 8.54 7.59 13.84
C ILE A 287 7.90 8.59 14.79
N ASN A 288 8.49 8.77 15.96
CA ASN A 288 7.97 9.59 17.06
C ASN A 288 6.55 9.20 17.50
N LEU A 289 6.18 7.92 17.35
CA LEU A 289 4.87 7.43 17.78
C LEU A 289 4.68 7.68 19.28
N ASP A 290 3.57 8.32 19.63
CA ASP A 290 3.20 8.63 20.99
C ASP A 290 1.85 8.02 21.34
N LYS A 291 1.80 7.35 22.48
CA LYS A 291 0.61 6.60 22.92
C LYS A 291 -0.62 7.47 23.18
N GLU A 292 -0.41 8.70 23.59
CA GLU A 292 -1.52 9.60 23.93
C GLU A 292 -2.12 10.26 22.69
N SER A 293 -1.26 10.60 21.72
CA SER A 293 -1.68 11.26 20.48
C SER A 293 -2.19 10.28 19.42
N GLU A 294 -1.65 9.03 19.36
CA GLU A 294 -2.01 8.02 18.37
C GLU A 294 -2.29 6.65 19.05
N PRO A 295 -3.28 6.58 19.96
CA PRO A 295 -3.52 5.39 20.77
C PRO A 295 -3.89 4.15 19.96
N ASP A 296 -4.61 4.30 18.85
CA ASP A 296 -5.03 3.17 17.99
C ASP A 296 -3.83 2.48 17.35
N ILE A 297 -2.88 3.25 16.80
CA ILE A 297 -1.66 2.71 16.21
C ILE A 297 -0.80 2.07 17.30
N TYR A 298 -0.59 2.77 18.44
CA TYR A 298 0.24 2.25 19.51
C TYR A 298 -0.31 0.93 20.08
N ASN A 299 -1.60 0.85 20.33
CA ASN A 299 -2.25 -0.35 20.87
C ASN A 299 -2.36 -1.49 19.85
N ALA A 300 -2.23 -1.19 18.56
CA ALA A 300 -2.16 -2.20 17.51
C ALA A 300 -0.79 -2.88 17.41
N ILE A 301 0.26 -2.28 18.01
CA ILE A 301 1.61 -2.87 18.08
C ILE A 301 1.62 -3.92 19.20
N LYS A 302 1.31 -5.15 18.82
CA LYS A 302 1.24 -6.32 19.71
C LYS A 302 1.56 -7.57 18.90
N ARG A 303 1.43 -8.75 19.48
CA ARG A 303 1.60 -10.03 18.76
C ARG A 303 0.88 -9.98 17.42
N ASN A 304 1.51 -10.47 16.35
CA ASN A 304 1.08 -10.46 14.94
C ASN A 304 1.27 -9.09 14.22
N ALA A 305 1.71 -8.04 14.90
CA ALA A 305 2.20 -6.84 14.22
C ALA A 305 3.66 -7.02 13.80
N LEU A 306 4.03 -6.40 12.69
CA LEU A 306 5.39 -6.42 12.14
C LEU A 306 5.90 -4.98 12.02
N LEU A 307 6.96 -4.67 12.77
CA LEU A 307 7.69 -3.39 12.68
C LEU A 307 8.78 -3.49 11.63
N GLU A 308 9.03 -2.40 10.91
CA GLU A 308 10.10 -2.30 9.92
C GLU A 308 11.02 -1.12 10.25
N ASN A 309 12.33 -1.41 10.33
CA ASN A 309 13.41 -0.44 10.50
C ASN A 309 13.34 0.40 11.78
N VAL A 310 12.69 -0.10 12.80
CA VAL A 310 12.62 0.53 14.12
C VAL A 310 13.85 0.11 14.94
N THR A 311 14.39 1.03 15.72
CA THR A 311 15.49 0.68 16.65
C THR A 311 14.94 -0.05 17.86
N VAL A 312 15.45 -1.24 18.09
CA VAL A 312 15.07 -2.12 19.20
C VAL A 312 16.32 -2.56 19.95
N ALA A 313 16.36 -2.32 21.25
CA ALA A 313 17.46 -2.75 22.12
C ALA A 313 17.49 -4.28 22.29
N ALA A 314 18.59 -4.80 22.80
CA ALA A 314 18.76 -6.26 23.02
C ALA A 314 17.71 -6.88 23.97
N ASP A 315 17.16 -6.08 24.88
CA ASP A 315 16.09 -6.47 25.80
C ASP A 315 14.67 -6.33 25.19
N GLY A 316 14.57 -5.98 23.92
CA GLY A 316 13.32 -5.82 23.20
C GLY A 316 12.68 -4.43 23.31
N LYS A 317 13.31 -3.50 24.02
CA LYS A 317 12.77 -2.13 24.18
C LYS A 317 12.81 -1.35 22.88
N ILE A 318 11.70 -0.70 22.55
CA ILE A 318 11.52 0.03 21.30
C ILE A 318 11.87 1.51 21.49
N ASP A 319 12.65 2.07 20.56
CA ASP A 319 12.87 3.52 20.43
C ASP A 319 12.22 4.05 19.15
N PHE A 320 11.01 4.60 19.29
CA PHE A 320 10.29 5.20 18.16
C PHE A 320 10.86 6.57 17.73
N ALA A 321 11.72 7.20 18.53
CA ALA A 321 12.30 8.50 18.20
C ALA A 321 13.59 8.39 17.41
N ASP A 322 14.23 7.24 17.39
CA ASP A 322 15.49 7.04 16.68
C ASP A 322 15.29 7.05 15.16
N LYS A 323 16.07 7.91 14.50
CA LYS A 323 16.08 8.14 13.05
C LYS A 323 17.35 7.63 12.38
N SER A 324 18.21 6.94 13.12
CA SER A 324 19.54 6.53 12.63
C SER A 324 19.47 5.61 11.40
N VAL A 325 18.44 4.77 11.33
CA VAL A 325 18.17 3.91 10.17
C VAL A 325 17.39 4.68 9.10
N THR A 326 16.24 5.25 9.49
CA THR A 326 15.34 5.97 8.58
C THR A 326 14.29 6.77 9.36
N GLU A 327 13.78 7.84 8.75
CA GLU A 327 12.55 8.50 9.22
C GLU A 327 11.26 7.78 8.75
N ASN A 328 11.39 6.73 7.93
CA ASN A 328 10.26 5.95 7.40
C ASN A 328 10.08 4.63 8.13
N THR A 329 10.20 4.65 9.46
CA THR A 329 9.88 3.48 10.29
C THR A 329 8.39 3.15 10.17
N ARG A 330 8.06 1.86 10.10
CA ARG A 330 6.71 1.39 9.82
C ARG A 330 6.26 0.28 10.76
N VAL A 331 4.95 0.11 10.83
CA VAL A 331 4.30 -1.07 11.37
C VAL A 331 3.19 -1.54 10.44
N SER A 332 3.12 -2.84 10.17
CA SER A 332 1.95 -3.48 9.58
C SER A 332 1.24 -4.34 10.63
N TYR A 333 -0.07 -4.31 10.61
CA TYR A 333 -0.91 -5.14 11.50
C TYR A 333 -2.25 -5.46 10.84
N PRO A 334 -2.88 -6.61 11.19
CA PRO A 334 -4.20 -6.93 10.67
C PRO A 334 -5.23 -5.92 11.21
N ILE A 335 -6.22 -5.57 10.38
CA ILE A 335 -7.20 -4.50 10.69
C ILE A 335 -7.98 -4.76 11.99
N ASN A 336 -8.15 -6.01 12.38
CA ASN A 336 -8.84 -6.40 13.62
C ASN A 336 -8.05 -6.07 14.90
N HIS A 337 -6.81 -5.57 14.81
CA HIS A 337 -6.12 -4.96 15.94
C HIS A 337 -6.75 -3.63 16.35
N ILE A 338 -7.51 -2.97 15.47
CA ILE A 338 -8.30 -1.78 15.74
C ILE A 338 -9.72 -2.22 16.18
N GLU A 339 -10.25 -1.62 17.22
CA GLU A 339 -11.57 -1.99 17.76
C GLU A 339 -12.73 -1.41 16.96
N ASN A 340 -12.63 -0.13 16.59
CA ASN A 340 -13.67 0.63 15.90
C ASN A 340 -13.60 0.43 14.36
N ILE A 341 -13.82 -0.79 13.90
CA ILE A 341 -13.83 -1.12 12.47
C ILE A 341 -15.19 -1.65 12.01
N VAL A 342 -15.46 -1.53 10.73
CA VAL A 342 -16.62 -2.17 10.09
C VAL A 342 -16.40 -3.69 10.06
N LYS A 343 -17.41 -4.43 10.50
CA LYS A 343 -17.39 -5.92 10.57
C LYS A 343 -18.62 -6.47 9.84
N PRO A 344 -18.54 -7.70 9.30
CA PRO A 344 -17.39 -8.62 9.24
C PRO A 344 -16.43 -8.29 8.10
N ILE A 345 -16.83 -7.44 7.15
CA ILE A 345 -16.09 -7.09 5.93
C ILE A 345 -15.91 -5.58 5.90
N SER A 346 -14.73 -5.11 5.53
CA SER A 346 -14.39 -3.67 5.38
C SER A 346 -15.10 -3.05 4.16
N HIS A 347 -16.41 -2.91 4.26
CA HIS A 347 -17.31 -2.39 3.22
C HIS A 347 -18.44 -1.58 3.85
N ALA A 348 -18.87 -0.51 3.18
CA ALA A 348 -20.00 0.33 3.60
C ALA A 348 -20.74 0.86 2.36
N PRO A 349 -21.98 1.39 2.50
CA PRO A 349 -22.72 2.01 1.40
C PRO A 349 -21.93 3.10 0.69
N ALA A 350 -22.44 3.53 -0.45
CA ALA A 350 -21.89 4.64 -1.25
C ALA A 350 -21.59 5.87 -0.39
N ALA A 351 -20.46 6.54 -0.64
CA ALA A 351 -20.07 7.72 0.11
C ALA A 351 -21.14 8.83 0.02
N ARG A 352 -21.37 9.49 1.15
CA ARG A 352 -22.18 10.69 1.27
C ARG A 352 -21.33 11.95 1.36
N GLN A 353 -20.12 11.84 1.88
CA GLN A 353 -19.17 12.94 2.00
C GLN A 353 -17.84 12.54 1.38
N VAL A 354 -17.33 13.43 0.54
CA VAL A 354 -15.98 13.36 -0.04
C VAL A 354 -15.19 14.53 0.51
N ILE A 355 -14.14 14.26 1.27
CA ILE A 355 -13.39 15.27 2.02
C ILE A 355 -11.98 15.35 1.46
N PHE A 356 -11.62 16.53 0.97
CA PHE A 356 -10.26 16.84 0.55
C PHE A 356 -9.55 17.60 1.67
N LEU A 357 -8.48 17.02 2.20
CA LEU A 357 -7.65 17.64 3.24
C LEU A 357 -6.51 18.38 2.58
N SER A 358 -6.38 19.65 2.88
CA SER A 358 -5.29 20.49 2.42
C SER A 358 -4.72 21.29 3.60
N ALA A 359 -3.41 21.19 3.85
CA ALA A 359 -2.74 22.03 4.81
C ALA A 359 -2.36 23.34 4.12
N ASP A 360 -3.13 24.41 4.31
CA ASP A 360 -2.79 25.73 3.83
C ASP A 360 -1.69 26.34 4.70
N ALA A 361 -0.57 26.69 4.10
CA ALA A 361 0.55 27.33 4.80
C ALA A 361 0.52 28.86 4.72
N PHE A 362 -0.42 29.43 3.94
CA PHE A 362 -0.45 30.86 3.61
C PHE A 362 -1.66 31.58 4.23
N GLY A 363 -2.57 30.84 4.86
CA GLY A 363 -3.77 31.40 5.50
C GLY A 363 -4.81 31.95 4.51
N VAL A 364 -4.88 31.39 3.31
CA VAL A 364 -5.79 31.82 2.23
C VAL A 364 -7.10 31.05 2.28
N LEU A 365 -7.06 29.75 2.59
CA LEU A 365 -8.24 28.90 2.58
C LEU A 365 -9.07 29.06 3.85
N PRO A 366 -10.39 29.13 3.75
CA PRO A 366 -11.27 29.04 4.92
C PRO A 366 -11.16 27.64 5.57
N PRO A 367 -11.60 27.47 6.83
CA PRO A 367 -11.55 26.18 7.50
C PRO A 367 -12.26 25.06 6.75
N VAL A 368 -13.43 25.35 6.17
CA VAL A 368 -14.23 24.39 5.39
C VAL A 368 -14.89 25.10 4.22
N SER A 369 -14.84 24.48 3.05
CA SER A 369 -15.57 24.94 1.84
C SER A 369 -16.38 23.79 1.24
N ILE A 370 -17.59 24.07 0.77
CA ILE A 370 -18.34 23.14 -0.07
C ILE A 370 -17.88 23.36 -1.52
N LEU A 371 -17.59 22.28 -2.23
CA LEU A 371 -17.12 22.32 -3.61
C LEU A 371 -18.25 22.01 -4.59
N THR A 372 -18.25 22.73 -5.72
CA THR A 372 -19.06 22.36 -6.89
C THR A 372 -18.48 21.10 -7.56
N PRO A 373 -19.20 20.42 -8.47
CA PRO A 373 -18.65 19.29 -9.23
C PRO A 373 -17.36 19.64 -9.97
N GLU A 374 -17.29 20.83 -10.60
CA GLU A 374 -16.11 21.30 -11.33
C GLU A 374 -14.94 21.57 -10.37
N GLN A 375 -15.18 22.20 -9.24
CA GLN A 375 -14.17 22.40 -8.19
C GLN A 375 -13.70 21.07 -7.62
N THR A 376 -14.60 20.12 -7.41
CA THR A 376 -14.27 18.77 -6.95
C THR A 376 -13.30 18.09 -7.91
N LYS A 377 -13.61 18.11 -9.22
CA LYS A 377 -12.73 17.54 -10.25
C LYS A 377 -11.37 18.24 -10.28
N TYR A 378 -11.36 19.57 -10.17
CA TYR A 378 -10.12 20.35 -10.15
C TYR A 378 -9.23 20.01 -8.93
N TYR A 379 -9.79 20.03 -7.71
CA TYR A 379 -9.05 19.71 -6.49
C TYR A 379 -8.56 18.26 -6.48
N PHE A 380 -9.35 17.33 -6.95
CA PHE A 380 -8.94 15.93 -7.06
C PHE A 380 -7.79 15.76 -8.06
N LEU A 381 -7.89 16.35 -9.24
CA LEU A 381 -6.83 16.27 -10.26
C LEU A 381 -5.55 16.96 -9.81
N SER A 382 -5.64 18.09 -9.11
CA SER A 382 -4.44 18.81 -8.64
C SER A 382 -3.78 18.14 -7.44
N GLY A 383 -4.56 17.55 -6.53
CA GLY A 383 -4.06 16.94 -5.30
C GLY A 383 -3.17 17.89 -4.50
N PHE A 384 -3.63 19.14 -4.34
CA PHE A 384 -2.84 20.21 -3.73
C PHE A 384 -2.76 20.10 -2.21
N THR A 385 -1.56 20.31 -1.68
CA THR A 385 -1.31 20.67 -0.28
C THR A 385 -0.02 21.50 -0.19
N ALA A 386 0.25 22.09 0.97
CA ALA A 386 1.57 22.63 1.26
C ALA A 386 2.34 21.65 2.17
N LYS A 387 3.58 21.33 1.82
CA LYS A 387 4.54 20.71 2.73
C LYS A 387 4.95 21.75 3.75
N LEU A 388 4.84 21.40 5.02
CA LEU A 388 5.17 22.28 6.12
C LEU A 388 6.63 22.15 6.49
N ALA A 389 7.25 23.24 6.96
CA ALA A 389 8.63 23.23 7.46
C ALA A 389 8.77 22.16 8.58
N GLY A 390 9.81 21.33 8.50
CA GLY A 390 10.10 20.28 9.47
C GLY A 390 9.25 19.01 9.35
N THR A 391 8.34 18.90 8.37
CA THR A 391 7.55 17.68 8.15
C THR A 391 8.24 16.64 7.27
N GLU A 392 9.20 17.08 6.45
CA GLU A 392 10.06 16.22 5.62
C GLU A 392 11.50 16.76 5.64
N ARG A 393 12.47 15.86 5.47
CA ARG A 393 13.89 16.24 5.43
C ARG A 393 14.15 17.23 4.28
N GLY A 394 14.75 18.38 4.62
CA GLY A 394 15.11 19.44 3.66
C GLY A 394 13.98 20.44 3.37
N ILE A 395 12.81 20.30 3.96
CA ILE A 395 11.73 21.29 3.88
C ILE A 395 11.90 22.29 5.03
N THR A 396 12.46 23.46 4.72
CA THR A 396 12.71 24.56 5.67
C THR A 396 11.66 25.67 5.59
N GLU A 397 10.93 25.73 4.47
CA GLU A 397 9.86 26.70 4.22
C GLU A 397 8.62 25.98 3.67
N PRO A 398 7.40 26.56 3.86
CA PRO A 398 6.19 26.02 3.27
C PRO A 398 6.32 25.93 1.74
N THR A 399 6.18 24.72 1.21
CA THR A 399 6.34 24.47 -0.23
C THR A 399 5.06 23.87 -0.80
N PRO A 400 4.47 24.49 -1.85
CA PRO A 400 3.34 23.91 -2.56
C PRO A 400 3.70 22.54 -3.11
N THR A 401 2.79 21.57 -2.96
CA THR A 401 2.98 20.22 -3.46
C THR A 401 1.71 19.78 -4.17
N PHE A 402 1.90 19.15 -5.31
CA PHE A 402 0.83 18.60 -6.14
C PHE A 402 1.05 17.11 -6.34
N SER A 403 0.01 16.33 -6.19
CA SER A 403 0.01 14.89 -6.47
C SER A 403 -1.33 14.51 -7.06
N ALA A 404 -1.39 14.33 -8.37
CA ALA A 404 -2.63 14.04 -9.08
C ALA A 404 -3.44 12.94 -8.36
N CYS A 405 -4.71 13.17 -8.15
CA CYS A 405 -5.63 12.29 -7.45
C CYS A 405 -5.16 11.86 -6.04
N PHE A 406 -4.29 12.68 -5.41
CA PHE A 406 -3.64 12.40 -4.11
C PHE A 406 -2.78 11.13 -4.09
N GLY A 407 -2.43 10.58 -5.25
CA GLY A 407 -1.70 9.31 -5.35
C GLY A 407 -0.94 9.16 -6.67
N GLN A 408 -0.39 10.23 -7.24
CA GLN A 408 0.24 10.24 -8.58
C GLN A 408 1.23 9.09 -8.80
N ALA A 409 2.02 8.73 -7.79
CA ALA A 409 3.02 7.66 -7.89
C ALA A 409 2.41 6.27 -8.15
N PHE A 410 1.09 6.12 -8.00
CA PHE A 410 0.36 4.86 -8.13
C PHE A 410 -0.64 4.86 -9.28
N LEU A 411 -0.68 5.93 -10.09
CA LEU A 411 -1.61 6.04 -11.21
C LEU A 411 -1.00 5.40 -12.45
N GLU A 412 -1.60 4.32 -12.88
CA GLU A 412 -1.20 3.63 -14.12
C GLU A 412 -1.94 4.15 -15.36
N LEU A 413 -3.12 4.73 -15.17
CA LEU A 413 -3.92 5.39 -16.20
C LEU A 413 -3.79 6.91 -16.08
N HIS A 414 -4.23 7.63 -17.12
CA HIS A 414 -4.25 9.10 -17.07
C HIS A 414 -5.12 9.61 -15.91
N PRO A 415 -4.71 10.63 -15.15
CA PRO A 415 -5.43 11.13 -13.96
C PRO A 415 -6.91 11.47 -14.21
N THR A 416 -7.26 11.92 -15.41
CA THR A 416 -8.65 12.23 -15.77
C THR A 416 -9.57 11.02 -15.67
N LYS A 417 -9.06 9.81 -15.91
CA LYS A 417 -9.85 8.58 -15.80
C LYS A 417 -10.34 8.35 -14.36
N TYR A 418 -9.48 8.58 -13.39
CA TYR A 418 -9.83 8.46 -11.96
C TYR A 418 -10.83 9.54 -11.53
N ALA A 419 -10.62 10.77 -12.00
CA ALA A 419 -11.53 11.89 -11.70
C ALA A 419 -12.93 11.67 -12.30
N GLU A 420 -13.01 11.13 -13.51
CA GLU A 420 -14.28 10.79 -14.15
C GLU A 420 -15.06 9.73 -13.38
N GLU A 421 -14.39 8.67 -12.94
CA GLU A 421 -15.03 7.60 -12.16
C GLU A 421 -15.50 8.10 -10.78
N LEU A 422 -14.69 8.94 -10.10
CA LEU A 422 -15.09 9.53 -8.82
C LEU A 422 -16.35 10.41 -8.99
N VAL A 423 -16.35 11.30 -9.97
CA VAL A 423 -17.47 12.22 -10.22
C VAL A 423 -18.75 11.45 -10.57
N LYS A 424 -18.66 10.43 -11.43
CA LYS A 424 -19.81 9.56 -11.75
C LYS A 424 -20.40 8.89 -10.49
N LYS A 425 -19.56 8.39 -9.60
CA LYS A 425 -20.02 7.77 -8.33
C LYS A 425 -20.65 8.80 -7.41
N MET A 426 -20.08 10.01 -7.33
CA MET A 426 -20.64 11.10 -6.53
C MET A 426 -22.01 11.56 -7.06
N GLU A 427 -22.16 11.75 -8.36
CA GLU A 427 -23.42 12.11 -9.00
C GLU A 427 -24.50 11.07 -8.73
N LYS A 428 -24.17 9.78 -8.90
CA LYS A 428 -25.10 8.66 -8.65
C LYS A 428 -25.54 8.59 -7.18
N SER A 429 -24.64 8.85 -6.23
CA SER A 429 -24.93 8.77 -4.78
C SER A 429 -25.49 10.06 -4.19
N GLY A 430 -25.37 11.18 -4.89
CA GLY A 430 -25.67 12.52 -4.36
C GLY A 430 -24.66 12.98 -3.29
N ALA A 431 -23.43 12.45 -3.34
CA ALA A 431 -22.38 12.82 -2.40
C ALA A 431 -21.98 14.29 -2.54
N LYS A 432 -21.67 14.93 -1.41
CA LYS A 432 -21.14 16.29 -1.36
C LYS A 432 -19.63 16.28 -1.13
N ALA A 433 -18.94 17.20 -1.80
CA ALA A 433 -17.50 17.37 -1.62
C ALA A 433 -17.19 18.59 -0.77
N TYR A 434 -16.19 18.44 0.08
CA TYR A 434 -15.69 19.47 0.99
C TYR A 434 -14.19 19.58 0.88
N LEU A 435 -13.68 20.82 0.89
CA LEU A 435 -12.27 21.11 1.14
C LEU A 435 -12.13 21.51 2.61
N VAL A 436 -11.27 20.81 3.34
CA VAL A 436 -11.00 21.06 4.76
C VAL A 436 -9.56 21.50 4.92
N ASN A 437 -9.38 22.70 5.46
CA ASN A 437 -8.06 23.24 5.76
C ASN A 437 -7.57 22.74 7.12
N THR A 438 -6.49 21.97 7.12
CA THR A 438 -5.81 21.47 8.33
C THR A 438 -4.49 22.21 8.61
N GLY A 439 -4.23 23.31 7.89
CA GLY A 439 -3.08 24.17 8.02
C GLY A 439 -3.35 25.43 8.84
N TRP A 440 -2.96 26.56 8.32
CA TRP A 440 -3.10 27.87 9.00
C TRP A 440 -4.35 28.62 8.54
N ASN A 441 -4.89 29.42 9.42
CA ASN A 441 -5.94 30.39 9.08
C ASN A 441 -5.34 31.76 8.76
N GLY A 442 -6.19 32.70 8.31
CA GLY A 442 -5.77 34.07 7.96
C GLY A 442 -5.22 34.91 9.13
N THR A 443 -5.27 34.41 10.36
CA THR A 443 -4.66 35.06 11.54
C THR A 443 -3.27 34.51 11.89
N GLY A 444 -2.71 33.63 11.06
CA GLY A 444 -1.42 32.98 11.30
C GLY A 444 -1.43 31.89 12.38
N LYS A 445 -2.61 31.43 12.79
CA LYS A 445 -2.76 30.29 13.73
C LYS A 445 -3.04 29.01 12.97
N ARG A 446 -2.35 27.93 13.35
CA ARG A 446 -2.69 26.59 12.83
C ARG A 446 -4.05 26.17 13.37
N ILE A 447 -4.86 25.61 12.47
CA ILE A 447 -6.16 25.04 12.83
C ILE A 447 -5.91 23.75 13.62
N SER A 448 -6.48 23.65 14.80
CA SER A 448 -6.42 22.42 15.61
C SER A 448 -7.25 21.33 14.96
N ILE A 449 -6.70 20.14 14.88
CA ILE A 449 -7.37 18.94 14.39
C ILE A 449 -8.30 18.37 15.45
#